data_cc7dfdf7b1aa4ab844371dfad6c53d31
#
_entry.id   cc7dfdf7b1aa4ab844371dfad6c53d31
#
_cell.length_a   1.000
_cell.length_b   1.000
_cell.length_c   1.000
_cell.angle_alpha   90.00
_cell.angle_beta   90.00
_cell.angle_gamma   90.00
#
_symmetry.space_group_name_H-M   'P 1'
#
loop_
_entity.id
_entity.type
_entity.pdbx_description
1 polymer ?
#
loop_
_entity_poly.entity_id
_entity_poly.type
_entity_poly.pdbx_seq_one_letter_code
_entity_poly.pdbx_strand_id
1 'polypeptide(L)'
;MTPATATVEVAAWVTRLAGGDGTGQRFYDEPLQDGDTVGDVLRRFSARFAELDAALWLHGRKDLGEHIEVLVDDAALGVTHDLTSLLKGGERITLLGQFMGG
;
A
#
# COMPACT_ATOMS: atom_id res chain seq x y z
N MET A 1 -18.14 9.37 17.06
CA MET A 1 -16.78 9.65 16.61
C MET A 1 -16.43 8.76 15.43
N THR A 2 -16.06 9.35 14.31
CA THR A 2 -15.69 8.57 13.12
C THR A 2 -14.28 8.01 13.31
N PRO A 3 -14.06 6.71 13.16
CA PRO A 3 -12.69 6.16 13.25
C PRO A 3 -11.82 6.77 12.16
N ALA A 4 -10.54 6.96 12.47
CA ALA A 4 -9.58 7.40 11.48
C ALA A 4 -9.41 6.31 10.42
N THR A 5 -9.26 6.71 9.18
CA THR A 5 -9.02 5.79 8.07
C THR A 5 -7.89 6.29 7.20
N ALA A 6 -7.21 5.37 6.53
CA ALA A 6 -6.32 5.68 5.43
C ALA A 6 -6.92 5.09 4.16
N THR A 7 -6.64 5.72 3.02
CA THR A 7 -7.09 5.19 1.74
C THR A 7 -5.94 4.47 1.07
N VAL A 8 -6.17 3.26 0.60
CA VAL A 8 -5.18 2.54 -0.22
C VAL A 8 -5.64 2.61 -1.66
N GLU A 9 -4.82 3.19 -2.51
CA GLU A 9 -5.07 3.29 -3.95
C GLU A 9 -4.17 2.28 -4.66
N VAL A 10 -4.78 1.46 -5.52
CA VAL A 10 -4.04 0.47 -6.32
C VAL A 10 -4.27 0.82 -7.78
N ALA A 11 -3.21 0.91 -8.58
CA ALA A 11 -3.30 1.44 -9.93
C ALA A 11 -2.72 0.49 -10.97
N ALA A 12 -3.25 0.56 -12.19
CA ALA A 12 -2.77 -0.14 -13.37
C ALA A 12 -2.71 -1.65 -13.14
N TRP A 13 -1.62 -2.32 -13.55
CA TRP A 13 -1.56 -3.78 -13.46
C TRP A 13 -1.62 -4.30 -12.02
N VAL A 14 -1.26 -3.46 -11.04
CA VAL A 14 -1.31 -3.87 -9.63
C VAL A 14 -2.73 -4.17 -9.18
N THR A 15 -3.74 -3.57 -9.84
CA THR A 15 -5.14 -3.86 -9.49
C THR A 15 -5.49 -5.33 -9.65
N ARG A 16 -4.83 -6.03 -10.60
CA ARG A 16 -5.06 -7.47 -10.79
C ARG A 16 -4.71 -8.28 -9.55
N LEU A 17 -3.72 -7.81 -8.79
CA LEU A 17 -3.28 -8.50 -7.57
C LEU A 17 -4.22 -8.24 -6.40
N ALA A 18 -5.08 -7.23 -6.51
CA ALA A 18 -5.96 -6.80 -5.42
C ALA A 18 -7.44 -6.85 -5.83
N GLY A 19 -7.81 -7.87 -6.58
CA GLY A 19 -9.21 -8.11 -6.94
C GLY A 19 -9.72 -7.34 -8.14
N GLY A 20 -8.87 -6.63 -8.86
CA GLY A 20 -9.24 -5.90 -10.07
C GLY A 20 -8.84 -6.62 -11.33
N ASP A 21 -8.93 -5.92 -12.46
CA ASP A 21 -8.71 -6.51 -13.79
C ASP A 21 -7.38 -6.13 -14.43
N GLY A 22 -6.54 -5.37 -13.73
CA GLY A 22 -5.25 -4.94 -14.24
C GLY A 22 -5.27 -3.58 -14.92
N THR A 23 -6.40 -2.88 -14.86
CA THR A 23 -6.55 -1.55 -15.47
C THR A 23 -7.14 -0.58 -14.46
N GLY A 24 -6.98 0.71 -14.74
CA GLY A 24 -7.59 1.77 -13.95
C GLY A 24 -7.05 1.87 -12.54
N GLN A 25 -7.92 2.18 -11.62
CA GLN A 25 -7.60 2.40 -10.21
C GLN A 25 -8.69 1.79 -9.33
N ARG A 26 -8.28 1.32 -8.16
CA ARG A 26 -9.23 0.89 -7.14
C ARG A 26 -8.82 1.54 -5.82
N PHE A 27 -9.81 1.89 -5.01
CA PHE A 27 -9.61 2.55 -3.73
C PHE A 27 -10.23 1.72 -2.62
N TYR A 28 -9.50 1.61 -1.52
CA TYR A 28 -9.96 0.86 -0.35
C TYR A 28 -9.77 1.72 0.89
N ASP A 29 -10.79 1.77 1.73
CA ASP A 29 -10.67 2.45 3.02
C ASP A 29 -10.18 1.48 4.06
N GLU A 30 -9.07 1.82 4.71
CA GLU A 30 -8.48 1.01 5.76
C GLU A 30 -8.67 1.69 7.11
N PRO A 31 -9.47 1.08 8.01
CA PRO A 31 -9.60 1.63 9.36
C PRO A 31 -8.25 1.59 10.08
N LEU A 32 -7.93 2.68 10.77
CA LEU A 32 -6.69 2.78 11.51
C LEU A 32 -6.92 2.42 12.97
N GLN A 33 -5.94 1.74 13.56
CA GLN A 33 -5.85 1.49 14.99
C GLN A 33 -4.79 2.42 15.58
N ASP A 34 -4.90 2.70 16.86
CA ASP A 34 -3.90 3.53 17.54
C ASP A 34 -2.51 2.93 17.37
N GLY A 35 -1.57 3.78 16.95
CA GLY A 35 -0.20 3.36 16.75
C GLY A 35 0.10 2.71 15.42
N ASP A 36 -0.88 2.66 14.49
CA ASP A 36 -0.64 2.08 13.17
C ASP A 36 0.43 2.85 12.40
N THR A 37 1.36 2.10 11.84
CA THR A 37 2.36 2.63 10.92
C THR A 37 1.95 2.33 9.48
N VAL A 38 2.66 2.95 8.53
CA VAL A 38 2.48 2.63 7.11
C VAL A 38 2.64 1.13 6.90
N GLY A 39 3.68 0.53 7.49
CA GLY A 39 3.92 -0.90 7.36
C GLY A 39 2.78 -1.75 7.91
N ASP A 40 2.22 -1.36 9.07
CA ASP A 40 1.11 -2.12 9.67
C ASP A 40 -0.11 -2.14 8.76
N VAL A 41 -0.46 -0.99 8.19
CA VAL A 41 -1.61 -0.89 7.29
C VAL A 41 -1.37 -1.68 6.02
N LEU A 42 -0.16 -1.56 5.44
CA LEU A 42 0.18 -2.33 4.24
C LEU A 42 0.12 -3.84 4.48
N ARG A 43 0.62 -4.30 5.63
CA ARG A 43 0.60 -5.73 5.95
C ARG A 43 -0.84 -6.25 6.09
N ARG A 44 -1.70 -5.49 6.77
CA ARG A 44 -3.10 -5.87 6.90
C ARG A 44 -3.81 -5.87 5.55
N PHE A 45 -3.55 -4.85 4.74
CA PHE A 45 -4.16 -4.76 3.41
C PHE A 45 -3.72 -5.91 2.52
N SER A 46 -2.41 -6.12 2.39
CA SER A 46 -1.89 -7.14 1.48
C SER A 46 -2.28 -8.56 1.91
N ALA A 47 -2.44 -8.78 3.21
CA ALA A 47 -2.81 -10.10 3.70
C ALA A 47 -4.17 -10.59 3.17
N ARG A 48 -5.02 -9.68 2.70
CA ARG A 48 -6.31 -10.04 2.12
C ARG A 48 -6.21 -10.51 0.67
N PHE A 49 -5.05 -10.29 0.03
CA PHE A 49 -4.85 -10.61 -1.37
C PHE A 49 -3.53 -11.35 -1.52
N ALA A 50 -3.61 -12.68 -1.62
CA ALA A 50 -2.41 -13.52 -1.60
C ALA A 50 -1.40 -13.14 -2.69
N GLU A 51 -1.87 -12.81 -3.89
CA GLU A 51 -0.98 -12.44 -4.98
C GLU A 51 -0.29 -11.10 -4.73
N LEU A 52 -1.03 -10.13 -4.15
CA LEU A 52 -0.45 -8.85 -3.79
C LEU A 52 0.59 -9.03 -2.70
N ASP A 53 0.27 -9.81 -1.69
CA ASP A 53 1.18 -10.05 -0.57
C ASP A 53 2.50 -10.66 -1.05
N ALA A 54 2.41 -11.62 -1.97
CA ALA A 54 3.61 -12.26 -2.53
C ALA A 54 4.44 -11.30 -3.38
N ALA A 55 3.80 -10.38 -4.10
CA ALA A 55 4.50 -9.44 -4.98
C ALA A 55 5.06 -8.23 -4.25
N LEU A 56 4.41 -7.82 -3.16
CA LEU A 56 4.76 -6.58 -2.46
C LEU A 56 5.96 -6.75 -1.54
N TRP A 57 6.06 -7.88 -0.86
CA TRP A 57 6.99 -8.05 0.26
C TRP A 57 8.14 -8.98 -0.06
N LEU A 58 9.28 -8.69 0.62
CA LEU A 58 10.43 -9.59 0.72
C LEU A 58 10.63 -9.95 2.20
N HIS A 59 11.32 -11.05 2.45
CA HIS A 59 11.81 -11.42 3.78
C HIS A 59 10.70 -11.47 4.84
N GLY A 60 9.60 -12.12 4.51
CA GLY A 60 8.52 -12.31 5.48
C GLY A 60 7.81 -11.03 5.87
N ARG A 61 7.60 -10.14 4.90
CA ARG A 61 6.91 -8.85 5.09
C ARG A 61 7.71 -7.85 5.89
N LYS A 62 9.03 -7.97 5.89
CA LYS A 62 9.91 -7.00 6.55
C LYS A 62 10.31 -5.87 5.62
N ASP A 63 10.56 -6.21 4.36
CA ASP A 63 11.02 -5.26 3.36
C ASP A 63 10.13 -5.29 2.15
N LEU A 64 10.07 -4.17 1.45
CA LEU A 64 9.33 -4.08 0.18
C LEU A 64 10.17 -4.63 -0.96
N GLY A 65 9.50 -5.33 -1.88
CA GLY A 65 10.11 -5.79 -3.11
C GLY A 65 10.26 -4.65 -4.12
N GLU A 66 10.83 -4.97 -5.27
CA GLU A 66 11.17 -3.98 -6.29
C GLU A 66 10.06 -3.77 -7.33
N HIS A 67 9.02 -4.60 -7.34
CA HIS A 67 8.04 -4.56 -8.42
C HIS A 67 6.93 -3.56 -8.19
N ILE A 68 6.69 -3.18 -6.94
CA ILE A 68 5.61 -2.27 -6.59
C ILE A 68 6.19 -1.11 -5.81
N GLU A 69 5.95 0.11 -6.31
CA GLU A 69 6.34 1.32 -5.61
C GLU A 69 5.22 1.77 -4.69
N VAL A 70 5.59 2.19 -3.49
CA VAL A 70 4.65 2.68 -2.48
C VAL A 70 4.83 4.19 -2.33
N LEU A 71 3.73 4.93 -2.42
CA LEU A 71 3.72 6.37 -2.14
C LEU A 71 2.78 6.63 -0.97
N VAL A 72 3.11 7.64 -0.18
CA VAL A 72 2.21 8.15 0.85
C VAL A 72 1.98 9.63 0.55
N ASP A 73 0.71 9.99 0.34
CA ASP A 73 0.31 11.35 -0.05
C ASP A 73 1.13 11.88 -1.24
N ASP A 74 1.26 11.01 -2.26
CA ASP A 74 1.93 11.29 -3.53
C ASP A 74 3.46 11.42 -3.44
N ALA A 75 4.06 11.15 -2.27
CA ALA A 75 5.51 11.17 -2.11
C ALA A 75 6.02 9.73 -1.97
N ALA A 76 7.09 9.40 -2.69
CA ALA A 76 7.70 8.08 -2.61
C ALA A 76 8.10 7.76 -1.17
N LEU A 77 7.97 6.50 -0.82
CA LEU A 77 8.35 6.04 0.52
C LEU A 77 9.83 6.34 0.77
N GLY A 78 10.12 6.91 1.94
CA GLY A 78 11.47 7.38 2.27
C GLY A 78 11.63 8.89 2.15
N VAL A 79 10.65 9.58 1.54
CA VAL A 79 10.69 11.04 1.40
C VAL A 79 10.04 11.72 2.61
N THR A 80 8.73 11.50 2.79
CA THR A 80 8.01 12.07 3.95
C THR A 80 7.66 11.01 4.98
N HIS A 81 7.48 9.77 4.55
CA HIS A 81 7.11 8.63 5.39
C HIS A 81 7.98 7.44 5.05
N ASP A 82 8.19 6.57 6.05
CA ASP A 82 8.73 5.23 5.80
C ASP A 82 7.79 4.19 6.42
N LEU A 83 8.17 2.92 6.39
CA LEU A 83 7.30 1.86 6.91
C LEU A 83 7.00 1.99 8.40
N THR A 84 7.85 2.70 9.14
CA THR A 84 7.69 2.88 10.59
C THR A 84 6.97 4.17 10.95
N SER A 85 6.64 5.01 9.97
CA SER A 85 5.95 6.28 10.21
C SER A 85 4.52 6.05 10.64
N LEU A 86 4.09 6.78 11.67
CA LEU A 86 2.72 6.71 12.16
C LEU A 86 1.74 7.37 11.18
N LEU A 87 0.58 6.76 11.04
CA LEU A 87 -0.53 7.33 10.28
C LEU A 87 -1.51 7.98 11.23
N LYS A 88 -2.04 9.13 10.83
CA LYS A 88 -2.94 9.93 11.67
C LYS A 88 -4.40 9.81 11.23
N GLY A 89 -4.62 9.50 9.97
CA GLY A 89 -5.93 9.49 9.35
C GLY A 89 -5.98 10.46 8.19
N GLY A 90 -6.63 10.05 7.11
CA GLY A 90 -6.73 10.85 5.89
C GLY A 90 -5.59 10.69 4.90
N GLU A 91 -4.54 9.95 5.26
CA GLU A 91 -3.44 9.72 4.33
C GLU A 91 -3.88 8.76 3.22
N ARG A 92 -3.22 8.88 2.06
CA ARG A 92 -3.42 7.97 0.94
C ARG A 92 -2.14 7.21 0.68
N ILE A 93 -2.24 5.88 0.69
CA ILE A 93 -1.13 5.00 0.34
C ILE A 93 -1.40 4.49 -1.07
N THR A 94 -0.50 4.78 -2.00
CA THR A 94 -0.66 4.41 -3.41
C THR A 94 0.31 3.30 -3.77
N LEU A 95 -0.20 2.26 -4.42
CA LEU A 95 0.59 1.13 -4.90
C LEU A 95 0.64 1.20 -6.43
N LEU A 96 1.83 1.48 -6.95
CA LEU A 96 2.09 1.59 -8.39
C LEU A 96 3.03 0.49 -8.84
N GLY A 97 2.76 -0.05 -10.02
CA GLY A 97 3.69 -1.00 -10.60
C GLY A 97 4.92 -0.29 -11.15
N GLN A 98 6.07 -0.86 -10.90
CA GLN A 98 7.31 -0.38 -11.49
C GLN A 98 7.43 -0.91 -12.91
N PHE A 99 7.80 -0.05 -13.85
CA PHE A 99 8.13 -0.47 -15.20
C PHE A 99 9.59 -0.86 -15.24
N MET A 100 9.84 -2.11 -15.51
CA MET A 100 11.19 -2.62 -15.64
C MET A 100 11.58 -2.63 -17.10
N GLY A 101 12.56 -1.84 -17.43
CA GLY A 101 13.23 -1.92 -18.72
C GLY A 101 12.50 -1.28 -19.88
N GLY A 102 11.64 -0.43 -19.59
CA GLY A 102 11.04 0.41 -20.62
C GLY A 102 10.54 -0.26 -21.86
#